data_16ffd7a0dc7adf7cc35cd7029009a92b
#
_entry.id   16ffd7a0dc7adf7cc35cd7029009a92b
#
_cell.length_a   1.000
_cell.length_b   1.000
_cell.length_c   1.000
_cell.angle_alpha   90.00
_cell.angle_beta   90.00
_cell.angle_gamma   90.00
#
_symmetry.space_group_name_H-M   'P 1'
#
loop_
_entity.id
_entity.type
_entity.pdbx_description
1 polymer ?
#
loop_
_entity_poly.entity_id
_entity_poly.type
_entity_poly.pdbx_seq_one_letter_code
_entity_poly.pdbx_strand_id
1 'polypeptide(L)'
;FHAGGVAGNAAANAMIKAKYDARLEFEELRTVDITDDEGKAAMTVVGRLAEVRFVDVNTGIILLSQNIPYGCTLYKKDGEMVTKGEVVAKWDPFNAVIVTEAAGRIKFENVIEGVTFRVEADETTGLRELIVIESRDKNKVPAAHVLDENGELIRTYNLPIGGHIVIEDNQVVKPGDVLVKIPRVVGGGGDITGGLPRVTELFEARNPSNPATVAEIDGEVSM
;
A
#
# COMPACT_ATOMS: atom_id res chain seq x y z
N PHE A 1 8.00 -27.23 -7.67
CA PHE A 1 8.50 -25.88 -7.85
C PHE A 1 7.87 -25.00 -6.77
N HIS A 2 8.67 -24.50 -5.84
CA HIS A 2 8.19 -23.75 -4.70
C HIS A 2 8.17 -22.25 -5.03
N ALA A 3 6.99 -21.64 -5.00
CA ALA A 3 6.79 -20.20 -5.14
C ALA A 3 7.18 -19.39 -3.87
N GLY A 4 7.91 -20.01 -2.93
CA GLY A 4 8.22 -19.40 -1.63
C GLY A 4 9.21 -18.23 -1.64
N GLY A 5 9.90 -17.96 -2.77
CA GLY A 5 10.90 -16.88 -2.85
C GLY A 5 10.31 -15.49 -3.04
N VAL A 6 9.11 -15.36 -3.60
CA VAL A 6 8.51 -14.07 -3.95
C VAL A 6 7.94 -13.36 -2.73
N ALA A 7 7.31 -14.10 -1.82
CA ALA A 7 6.74 -13.53 -0.60
C ALA A 7 7.83 -12.97 0.35
N GLY A 8 8.98 -13.64 0.44
CA GLY A 8 10.11 -13.18 1.25
C GLY A 8 10.71 -11.86 0.74
N ASN A 9 10.82 -11.69 -0.57
CA ASN A 9 11.33 -10.46 -1.16
C ASN A 9 10.34 -9.29 -1.03
N ALA A 10 9.04 -9.54 -1.15
CA ALA A 10 8.03 -8.49 -0.95
C ALA A 10 8.02 -7.96 0.49
N ALA A 11 8.10 -8.85 1.49
CA ALA A 11 8.19 -8.46 2.89
C ALA A 11 9.50 -7.71 3.23
N ALA A 12 10.63 -8.12 2.64
CA ALA A 12 11.91 -7.44 2.82
C ALA A 12 11.91 -6.01 2.25
N ASN A 13 11.13 -5.76 1.19
CA ASN A 13 11.00 -4.46 0.55
C ASN A 13 9.88 -3.58 1.16
N ALA A 14 9.18 -4.06 2.19
CA ALA A 14 8.07 -3.35 2.83
C ALA A 14 8.51 -2.46 3.99
N MET A 15 9.77 -2.07 4.04
CA MET A 15 10.32 -1.19 5.07
C MET A 15 11.50 -0.37 4.57
N ILE A 16 11.68 0.80 5.15
CA ILE A 16 12.89 1.61 5.00
C ILE A 16 13.77 1.36 6.22
N LYS A 17 14.99 0.88 5.97
CA LYS A 17 16.04 0.71 6.99
C LYS A 17 17.20 1.65 6.72
N ALA A 18 17.76 2.20 7.77
CA ALA A 18 18.98 2.97 7.69
C ALA A 18 20.15 2.08 7.20
N LYS A 19 20.77 2.43 6.10
CA LYS A 19 21.96 1.74 5.58
C LYS A 19 23.26 2.25 6.22
N TYR A 20 23.20 3.44 6.80
CA TYR A 20 24.30 4.17 7.42
C TYR A 20 23.82 4.79 8.73
N ASP A 21 24.77 5.12 9.61
CA ASP A 21 24.49 6.00 10.73
C ASP A 21 24.31 7.41 10.18
N ALA A 22 23.17 8.02 10.41
CA ALA A 22 22.80 9.27 9.77
C ALA A 22 21.78 10.06 10.58
N ARG A 23 21.66 11.35 10.29
CA ARG A 23 20.52 12.16 10.71
C ARG A 23 19.44 12.11 9.63
N LEU A 24 18.20 11.93 10.06
CA LEU A 24 17.07 11.95 9.15
C LEU A 24 16.60 13.38 8.86
N GLU A 25 16.34 13.66 7.61
CA GLU A 25 15.65 14.88 7.16
C GLU A 25 14.49 14.46 6.26
N PHE A 26 13.30 15.00 6.54
CA PHE A 26 12.10 14.70 5.77
C PHE A 26 11.69 15.90 4.93
N GLU A 27 11.30 15.63 3.67
CA GLU A 27 10.68 16.61 2.80
C GLU A 27 9.23 16.23 2.48
N GLU A 28 8.37 17.25 2.32
CA GLU A 28 6.94 17.11 2.00
C GLU A 28 6.20 16.12 2.92
N LEU A 29 6.71 15.92 4.13
CA LEU A 29 6.15 14.99 5.09
C LEU A 29 4.86 15.53 5.70
N ARG A 30 3.76 14.79 5.54
CA ARG A 30 2.50 15.00 6.24
C ARG A 30 2.12 13.72 6.94
N THR A 31 1.90 13.80 8.24
CA THR A 31 1.60 12.64 9.08
C THR A 31 0.41 12.90 9.99
N VAL A 32 -0.18 11.82 10.47
CA VAL A 32 -1.11 11.80 11.61
C VAL A 32 -0.53 10.89 12.67
N ASP A 33 -0.65 11.30 13.94
CA ASP A 33 -0.18 10.52 15.07
C ASP A 33 -1.09 9.30 15.27
N ILE A 34 -0.48 8.15 15.48
CA ILE A 34 -1.16 6.89 15.74
C ILE A 34 -0.48 6.16 16.91
N THR A 35 -1.14 5.13 17.40
CA THR A 35 -0.53 4.09 18.23
C THR A 35 -0.48 2.82 17.40
N ASP A 36 0.71 2.22 17.28
CA ASP A 36 0.87 0.98 16.53
C ASP A 36 0.26 -0.24 17.27
N ASP A 37 0.29 -1.40 16.62
CA ASP A 37 -0.26 -2.64 17.16
C ASP A 37 0.45 -3.11 18.45
N GLU A 38 1.67 -2.61 18.69
CA GLU A 38 2.45 -2.87 19.90
C GLU A 38 2.20 -1.85 21.03
N GLY A 39 1.34 -0.85 20.79
CA GLY A 39 1.03 0.23 21.73
C GLY A 39 2.08 1.34 21.78
N LYS A 40 3.00 1.41 20.80
CA LYS A 40 4.01 2.45 20.69
C LYS A 40 3.48 3.64 19.89
N ALA A 41 3.92 4.83 20.25
CA ALA A 41 3.64 6.03 19.48
C ALA A 41 4.35 5.94 18.11
N ALA A 42 3.59 6.11 17.06
CA ALA A 42 4.04 6.11 15.68
C ALA A 42 3.24 7.15 14.88
N MET A 43 3.55 7.29 13.60
CA MET A 43 2.87 8.23 12.72
C MET A 43 2.48 7.51 11.43
N THR A 44 1.28 7.78 10.91
CA THR A 44 0.91 7.35 9.56
C THR A 44 1.16 8.46 8.56
N VAL A 45 1.85 8.16 7.48
CA VAL A 45 2.13 9.11 6.41
C VAL A 45 0.89 9.29 5.55
N VAL A 46 0.39 10.51 5.47
CA VAL A 46 -0.77 10.90 4.67
C VAL A 46 -0.39 11.81 3.48
N GLY A 47 0.89 12.15 3.37
CA GLY A 47 1.47 12.80 2.21
C GLY A 47 1.77 11.80 1.08
N ARG A 48 1.69 12.24 -0.17
CA ARG A 48 2.00 11.40 -1.35
C ARG A 48 3.39 11.66 -1.93
N LEU A 49 4.02 12.76 -1.52
CA LEU A 49 5.32 13.21 -2.03
C LEU A 49 6.40 13.18 -0.95
N ALA A 50 6.15 12.47 0.15
CA ALA A 50 7.08 12.40 1.27
C ALA A 50 8.39 11.70 0.88
N GLU A 51 9.51 12.30 1.25
CA GLU A 51 10.85 11.79 1.03
C GLU A 51 11.63 11.80 2.35
N VAL A 52 12.42 10.77 2.58
CA VAL A 52 13.40 10.73 3.68
C VAL A 52 14.81 10.80 3.12
N ARG A 53 15.62 11.68 3.70
CA ARG A 53 17.05 11.85 3.42
C ARG A 53 17.86 11.41 4.62
N PHE A 54 18.85 10.62 4.36
CA PHE A 54 19.86 10.20 5.34
C PHE A 54 21.10 11.07 5.16
N VAL A 55 21.35 11.94 6.13
CA VAL A 55 22.40 12.96 6.07
C VAL A 55 23.54 12.57 7.02
N ASP A 56 24.76 12.57 6.50
CA ASP A 56 25.96 12.37 7.31
C ASP A 56 26.13 13.55 8.29
N VAL A 57 26.26 13.23 9.56
CA VAL A 57 26.31 14.23 10.65
C VAL A 57 27.53 15.11 10.59
N ASN A 58 28.66 14.57 10.11
CA ASN A 58 29.93 15.27 10.11
C ASN A 58 30.12 16.16 8.88
N THR A 59 29.65 15.69 7.73
CA THR A 59 29.86 16.36 6.45
C THR A 59 28.64 17.10 5.93
N GLY A 60 27.44 16.78 6.44
CA GLY A 60 26.19 17.33 5.92
C GLY A 60 25.79 16.81 4.53
N ILE A 61 26.48 15.77 4.03
CA ILE A 61 26.20 15.19 2.72
C ILE A 61 25.02 14.22 2.81
N ILE A 62 24.13 14.26 1.83
CA ILE A 62 23.04 13.29 1.70
C ILE A 62 23.63 11.96 1.22
N LEU A 63 23.60 10.95 2.07
CA LEU A 63 24.08 9.60 1.80
C LEU A 63 23.08 8.77 0.99
N LEU A 64 21.79 8.98 1.24
CA LEU A 64 20.70 8.25 0.61
C LEU A 64 19.44 9.08 0.68
N SER A 65 18.62 9.00 -0.36
CA SER A 65 17.28 9.58 -0.42
C SER A 65 16.30 8.51 -0.87
N GLN A 66 15.13 8.43 -0.22
CA GLN A 66 14.09 7.45 -0.53
C GLN A 66 12.70 8.06 -0.37
N ASN A 67 11.81 7.74 -1.32
CA ASN A 67 10.40 8.11 -1.21
C ASN A 67 9.71 7.26 -0.13
N ILE A 68 8.84 7.92 0.64
CA ILE A 68 8.04 7.28 1.68
C ILE A 68 6.63 7.04 1.14
N PRO A 69 6.17 5.78 1.09
CA PRO A 69 4.83 5.48 0.58
C PRO A 69 3.73 6.09 1.46
N TYR A 70 2.65 6.53 0.81
CA TYR A 70 1.42 6.89 1.51
C TYR A 70 0.87 5.70 2.31
N GLY A 71 0.37 5.96 3.51
CA GLY A 71 -0.21 4.96 4.39
C GLY A 71 0.82 4.10 5.14
N CYS A 72 2.12 4.42 5.03
CA CYS A 72 3.12 3.72 5.83
C CYS A 72 3.16 4.22 7.27
N THR A 73 3.61 3.35 8.16
CA THR A 73 3.89 3.68 9.57
C THR A 73 5.32 4.17 9.68
N LEU A 74 5.49 5.38 10.20
CA LEU A 74 6.77 6.04 10.43
C LEU A 74 7.08 6.02 11.93
N TYR A 75 8.29 5.58 12.28
CA TYR A 75 8.73 5.41 13.68
C TYR A 75 9.71 6.49 14.13
N LYS A 76 10.17 7.33 13.23
CA LYS A 76 11.21 8.33 13.46
C LYS A 76 10.73 9.73 13.09
N LYS A 77 11.25 10.72 13.80
CA LYS A 77 10.94 12.14 13.58
C LYS A 77 12.02 12.83 12.78
N ASP A 78 11.67 13.99 12.24
CA ASP A 78 12.63 14.85 11.55
C ASP A 78 13.77 15.27 12.49
N GLY A 79 15.00 15.27 11.95
CA GLY A 79 16.22 15.56 12.72
C GLY A 79 16.72 14.43 13.61
N GLU A 80 15.99 13.30 13.73
CA GLU A 80 16.39 12.17 14.59
C GLU A 80 17.59 11.42 14.02
N MET A 81 18.47 10.99 14.94
CA MET A 81 19.61 10.16 14.60
C MET A 81 19.21 8.69 14.50
N VAL A 82 19.71 8.02 13.50
CA VAL A 82 19.50 6.59 13.29
C VAL A 82 20.82 5.87 13.11
N THR A 83 20.87 4.63 13.57
CA THR A 83 22.01 3.73 13.38
C THR A 83 21.72 2.75 12.23
N LYS A 84 22.78 2.24 11.62
CA LYS A 84 22.69 1.24 10.54
C LYS A 84 21.84 0.04 10.96
N GLY A 85 20.84 -0.30 10.14
CA GLY A 85 19.92 -1.40 10.35
C GLY A 85 18.61 -1.01 11.05
N GLU A 86 18.51 0.18 11.60
CA GLU A 86 17.32 0.68 12.29
C GLU A 86 16.17 0.92 11.31
N VAL A 87 14.95 0.53 11.70
CA VAL A 87 13.76 0.71 10.87
C VAL A 87 13.22 2.13 11.03
N VAL A 88 13.06 2.81 9.93
CA VAL A 88 12.52 4.18 9.84
C VAL A 88 11.04 4.16 9.51
N ALA A 89 10.65 3.37 8.52
CA ALA A 89 9.26 3.26 8.08
C ALA A 89 8.93 1.82 7.69
N LYS A 90 7.64 1.46 7.81
CA LYS A 90 7.12 0.14 7.46
C LYS A 90 5.73 0.27 6.83
N TRP A 91 5.40 -0.59 5.87
CA TRP A 91 4.08 -0.65 5.24
C TRP A 91 3.67 -2.08 4.92
N ASP A 92 2.40 -2.27 4.55
CA ASP A 92 1.90 -3.55 4.04
C ASP A 92 2.36 -3.73 2.58
N PRO A 93 3.15 -4.75 2.26
CA PRO A 93 3.61 -4.98 0.89
C PRO A 93 2.48 -5.44 -0.04
N PHE A 94 1.43 -6.07 0.51
CA PHE A 94 0.36 -6.70 -0.24
C PHE A 94 -0.81 -5.79 -0.53
N ASN A 95 -1.01 -4.76 0.32
CA ASN A 95 -2.12 -3.83 0.19
C ASN A 95 -1.62 -2.38 0.12
N ALA A 96 -2.21 -1.59 -0.76
CA ALA A 96 -2.25 -0.16 -0.59
C ALA A 96 -3.43 0.17 0.33
N VAL A 97 -3.33 1.25 1.10
CA VAL A 97 -4.37 1.64 2.04
C VAL A 97 -4.91 3.02 1.73
N ILE A 98 -6.15 3.29 2.10
CA ILE A 98 -6.69 4.64 2.25
C ILE A 98 -6.95 4.84 3.72
N VAL A 99 -6.30 5.86 4.31
CA VAL A 99 -6.42 6.20 5.72
C VAL A 99 -7.15 7.52 5.91
N THR A 100 -7.87 7.67 7.04
CA THR A 100 -8.49 8.95 7.36
C THR A 100 -7.48 9.90 8.01
N GLU A 101 -7.56 11.17 7.63
CA GLU A 101 -6.79 12.25 8.24
C GLU A 101 -7.58 12.96 9.36
N ALA A 102 -8.88 12.68 9.47
CA ALA A 102 -9.77 13.34 10.40
C ALA A 102 -10.45 12.33 11.34
N ALA A 103 -10.70 12.76 12.57
CA ALA A 103 -11.59 12.06 13.47
C ALA A 103 -13.04 12.40 13.15
N GLY A 104 -13.94 11.45 13.31
CA GLY A 104 -15.35 11.69 13.08
C GLY A 104 -16.16 10.42 12.93
N ARG A 105 -17.37 10.56 12.42
CA ARG A 105 -18.28 9.45 12.15
C ARG A 105 -18.36 9.20 10.65
N ILE A 106 -18.24 7.95 10.24
CA ILE A 106 -18.37 7.56 8.84
C ILE A 106 -19.83 7.58 8.42
N LYS A 107 -20.08 8.15 7.24
CA LYS A 107 -21.33 8.06 6.52
C LYS A 107 -21.07 7.61 5.09
N PHE A 108 -21.66 6.49 4.68
CA PHE A 108 -21.53 6.02 3.32
C PHE A 108 -22.44 6.78 2.35
N GLU A 109 -21.88 7.11 1.19
CA GLU A 109 -22.62 7.62 0.04
C GLU A 109 -22.45 6.66 -1.14
N ASN A 110 -23.59 6.32 -1.78
CA ASN A 110 -23.64 5.41 -2.94
C ASN A 110 -23.00 4.03 -2.69
N VAL A 111 -22.88 3.58 -1.45
CA VAL A 111 -22.43 2.23 -1.10
C VAL A 111 -23.65 1.32 -1.07
N ILE A 112 -23.94 0.63 -2.20
CA ILE A 112 -25.15 -0.16 -2.44
C ILE A 112 -24.74 -1.57 -2.84
N GLU A 113 -25.21 -2.57 -2.07
CA GLU A 113 -24.90 -3.98 -2.33
C GLU A 113 -25.44 -4.43 -3.70
N GLY A 114 -24.62 -5.17 -4.43
CA GLY A 114 -24.92 -5.63 -5.79
C GLY A 114 -24.85 -4.56 -6.87
N VAL A 115 -24.60 -3.28 -6.52
CA VAL A 115 -24.49 -2.16 -7.46
C VAL A 115 -23.10 -1.56 -7.45
N THR A 116 -22.60 -1.15 -6.28
CA THR A 116 -21.29 -0.50 -6.11
C THR A 116 -20.33 -1.33 -5.25
N PHE A 117 -20.85 -2.28 -4.47
CA PHE A 117 -20.03 -3.26 -3.78
C PHE A 117 -20.71 -4.64 -3.78
N ARG A 118 -19.92 -5.67 -3.54
CA ARG A 118 -20.36 -7.04 -3.29
C ARG A 118 -19.76 -7.54 -2.00
N VAL A 119 -20.46 -8.49 -1.37
CA VAL A 119 -19.94 -9.20 -0.20
C VAL A 119 -19.33 -10.51 -0.68
N GLU A 120 -18.06 -10.72 -0.38
CA GLU A 120 -17.38 -12.00 -0.58
C GLU A 120 -17.05 -12.60 0.78
N ALA A 121 -17.17 -13.92 0.89
CA ALA A 121 -16.67 -14.64 2.05
C ALA A 121 -15.24 -15.09 1.73
N ASP A 122 -14.28 -14.68 2.54
CA ASP A 122 -12.93 -15.23 2.48
C ASP A 122 -12.98 -16.71 2.89
N GLU A 123 -12.69 -17.59 1.95
CA GLU A 123 -12.72 -19.05 2.16
C GLU A 123 -11.75 -19.51 3.26
N THR A 124 -10.70 -18.72 3.53
CA THR A 124 -9.65 -19.06 4.50
C THR A 124 -10.00 -18.64 5.90
N THR A 125 -10.56 -17.42 6.07
CA THR A 125 -10.85 -16.82 7.37
C THR A 125 -12.32 -16.91 7.75
N GLY A 126 -13.21 -17.15 6.78
CA GLY A 126 -14.67 -17.13 6.95
C GLY A 126 -15.24 -15.73 7.20
N LEU A 127 -14.41 -14.68 7.11
CA LEU A 127 -14.83 -13.30 7.27
C LEU A 127 -15.52 -12.78 6.00
N ARG A 128 -16.48 -11.91 6.19
CA ARG A 128 -17.14 -11.23 5.07
C ARG A 128 -16.36 -9.98 4.72
N GLU A 129 -15.97 -9.89 3.46
CA GLU A 129 -15.29 -8.73 2.91
C GLU A 129 -16.22 -7.96 1.97
N LEU A 130 -16.23 -6.65 2.09
CA LEU A 130 -16.98 -5.75 1.21
C LEU A 130 -16.03 -5.24 0.13
N ILE A 131 -16.23 -5.70 -1.10
CA ILE A 131 -15.38 -5.36 -2.24
C ILE A 131 -16.10 -4.39 -3.15
N VAL A 132 -15.48 -3.24 -3.41
CA VAL A 132 -16.02 -2.25 -4.34
C VAL A 132 -15.97 -2.78 -5.77
N ILE A 133 -17.10 -2.73 -6.46
CA ILE A 133 -17.23 -3.16 -7.85
C ILE A 133 -17.56 -1.98 -8.78
N GLU A 134 -17.30 -2.15 -10.06
CA GLU A 134 -17.68 -1.16 -11.05
C GLU A 134 -19.21 -1.08 -11.17
N SER A 135 -19.78 0.12 -10.95
CA SER A 135 -21.20 0.36 -11.16
C SER A 135 -21.47 0.61 -12.64
N ARG A 136 -22.58 0.05 -13.15
CA ARG A 136 -23.09 0.37 -14.48
C ARG A 136 -23.55 1.82 -14.59
N ASP A 137 -24.00 2.40 -13.50
CA ASP A 137 -24.38 3.82 -13.40
C ASP A 137 -23.17 4.64 -12.95
N LYS A 138 -22.57 5.37 -13.89
CA LYS A 138 -21.38 6.21 -13.65
C LYS A 138 -21.62 7.37 -12.67
N ASN A 139 -22.88 7.70 -12.39
CA ASN A 139 -23.22 8.71 -11.39
C ASN A 139 -23.14 8.18 -9.94
N LYS A 140 -23.11 6.86 -9.77
CA LYS A 140 -23.02 6.22 -8.46
C LYS A 140 -21.58 5.89 -8.11
N VAL A 141 -20.84 6.91 -7.72
CA VAL A 141 -19.47 6.73 -7.21
C VAL A 141 -19.55 6.48 -5.70
N PRO A 142 -19.09 5.31 -5.21
CA PRO A 142 -19.13 5.04 -3.77
C PRO A 142 -18.10 5.88 -3.03
N ALA A 143 -18.51 6.49 -1.92
CA ALA A 143 -17.67 7.32 -1.09
C ALA A 143 -17.94 7.10 0.41
N ALA A 144 -16.94 7.37 1.23
CA ALA A 144 -17.06 7.46 2.68
C ALA A 144 -16.83 8.92 3.10
N HIS A 145 -17.84 9.48 3.77
CA HIS A 145 -17.79 10.80 4.35
C HIS A 145 -17.41 10.69 5.82
N VAL A 146 -16.51 11.55 6.28
CA VAL A 146 -16.21 11.73 7.69
C VAL A 146 -16.98 12.98 8.14
N LEU A 147 -17.88 12.78 9.09
CA LEU A 147 -18.72 13.83 9.68
C LEU A 147 -18.24 14.16 11.09
N ASP A 148 -18.36 15.42 11.47
CA ASP A 148 -18.12 15.87 12.85
C ASP A 148 -19.26 15.47 13.81
N GLU A 149 -19.18 15.91 15.07
CA GLU A 149 -20.20 15.67 16.10
C GLU A 149 -21.54 16.35 15.77
N ASN A 150 -21.53 17.41 14.95
CA ASN A 150 -22.72 18.14 14.53
C ASN A 150 -23.34 17.56 13.25
N GLY A 151 -22.67 16.58 12.62
CA GLY A 151 -23.08 15.97 11.35
C GLY A 151 -22.61 16.78 10.13
N GLU A 152 -21.69 17.73 10.29
CA GLU A 152 -21.10 18.48 9.19
C GLU A 152 -20.00 17.66 8.52
N LEU A 153 -19.89 17.78 7.18
CA LEU A 153 -18.90 17.08 6.38
C LEU A 153 -17.50 17.67 6.60
N ILE A 154 -16.61 16.87 7.20
CA ILE A 154 -15.20 17.24 7.34
C ILE A 154 -14.42 16.85 6.08
N ARG A 155 -14.57 15.58 5.62
CA ARG A 155 -13.81 15.05 4.49
C ARG A 155 -14.54 13.93 3.76
N THR A 156 -14.24 13.80 2.47
CA THR A 156 -14.77 12.74 1.61
C THR A 156 -13.62 11.88 1.09
N TYR A 157 -13.79 10.57 1.14
CA TYR A 157 -12.88 9.57 0.59
C TYR A 157 -13.62 8.73 -0.45
N ASN A 158 -13.17 8.80 -1.70
CA ASN A 158 -13.69 7.94 -2.75
C ASN A 158 -13.20 6.51 -2.53
N LEU A 159 -14.10 5.54 -2.72
CA LEU A 159 -13.81 4.12 -2.57
C LEU A 159 -13.46 3.55 -3.95
N PRO A 160 -12.20 3.18 -4.21
CA PRO A 160 -11.77 2.72 -5.53
C PRO A 160 -12.28 1.31 -5.82
N ILE A 161 -12.50 1.02 -7.10
CA ILE A 161 -12.86 -0.32 -7.58
C ILE A 161 -11.78 -1.34 -7.17
N GLY A 162 -12.21 -2.51 -6.71
CA GLY A 162 -11.32 -3.55 -6.16
C GLY A 162 -10.82 -3.27 -4.75
N GLY A 163 -11.20 -2.13 -4.15
CA GLY A 163 -10.90 -1.84 -2.75
C GLY A 163 -11.78 -2.64 -1.80
N HIS A 164 -11.17 -3.17 -0.74
CA HIS A 164 -11.83 -3.87 0.35
C HIS A 164 -12.16 -2.85 1.44
N ILE A 165 -13.44 -2.61 1.68
CA ILE A 165 -13.91 -1.67 2.70
C ILE A 165 -13.77 -2.34 4.06
N VAL A 166 -13.00 -1.72 4.98
CA VAL A 166 -12.72 -2.26 6.32
C VAL A 166 -13.46 -1.54 7.43
N ILE A 167 -14.30 -0.55 7.08
CA ILE A 167 -15.11 0.26 8.00
C ILE A 167 -16.58 0.01 7.78
N GLU A 168 -17.39 0.36 8.78
CA GLU A 168 -18.84 0.26 8.74
C GLU A 168 -19.51 1.64 8.68
N ASP A 169 -20.76 1.68 8.20
CA ASP A 169 -21.55 2.91 8.23
C ASP A 169 -21.84 3.31 9.69
N ASN A 170 -21.72 4.60 9.99
CA ASN A 170 -21.80 5.19 11.32
C ASN A 170 -20.66 4.83 12.31
N GLN A 171 -19.63 4.12 11.88
CA GLN A 171 -18.46 3.87 12.72
C GLN A 171 -17.74 5.17 13.06
N VAL A 172 -17.24 5.27 14.31
CA VAL A 172 -16.37 6.39 14.74
C VAL A 172 -14.93 6.02 14.38
N VAL A 173 -14.25 6.92 13.69
CA VAL A 173 -12.87 6.76 13.26
C VAL A 173 -11.97 7.84 13.84
N LYS A 174 -10.68 7.51 13.96
CA LYS A 174 -9.60 8.41 14.40
C LYS A 174 -8.66 8.67 13.23
N PRO A 175 -7.87 9.76 13.26
CA PRO A 175 -6.82 9.98 12.29
C PRO A 175 -5.87 8.77 12.22
N GLY A 176 -5.55 8.33 11.00
CA GLY A 176 -4.72 7.15 10.76
C GLY A 176 -5.47 5.83 10.62
N ASP A 177 -6.76 5.76 10.94
CA ASP A 177 -7.55 4.55 10.74
C ASP A 177 -7.66 4.21 9.25
N VAL A 178 -7.54 2.92 8.92
CA VAL A 178 -7.65 2.42 7.55
C VAL A 178 -9.12 2.32 7.17
N LEU A 179 -9.49 2.98 6.08
CA LEU A 179 -10.85 2.94 5.52
C LEU A 179 -11.00 1.84 4.46
N VAL A 180 -9.99 1.70 3.61
CA VAL A 180 -9.97 0.77 2.49
C VAL A 180 -8.60 0.14 2.36
N LYS A 181 -8.56 -1.16 2.09
CA LYS A 181 -7.38 -1.90 1.65
C LYS A 181 -7.51 -2.21 0.16
N ILE A 182 -6.50 -1.91 -0.62
CA ILE A 182 -6.48 -2.17 -2.06
C ILE A 182 -5.40 -3.20 -2.32
N PRO A 183 -5.75 -4.47 -2.64
CA PRO A 183 -4.78 -5.49 -2.94
C PRO A 183 -3.85 -5.06 -4.07
N ARG A 184 -2.55 -5.15 -3.84
CA ARG A 184 -1.56 -4.94 -4.89
C ARG A 184 -1.37 -6.25 -5.62
N VAL A 185 -1.42 -6.23 -6.93
CA VAL A 185 -0.88 -7.32 -7.72
C VAL A 185 0.63 -7.28 -7.51
N VAL A 186 1.12 -8.08 -6.57
CA VAL A 186 2.56 -8.24 -6.36
C VAL A 186 3.09 -8.90 -7.64
N GLY A 187 3.66 -8.07 -8.51
CA GLY A 187 4.19 -8.52 -9.79
C GLY A 187 5.22 -9.62 -9.59
N GLY A 188 5.02 -10.74 -10.25
CA GLY A 188 5.92 -11.87 -10.30
C GLY A 188 5.29 -13.24 -9.99
N GLY A 189 4.14 -13.28 -9.34
CA GLY A 189 3.44 -14.55 -9.09
C GLY A 189 2.43 -14.92 -10.18
N GLY A 190 2.13 -14.01 -11.07
CA GLY A 190 0.98 -14.10 -11.95
C GLY A 190 1.25 -14.64 -13.33
N ASP A 191 2.46 -15.02 -13.69
CA ASP A 191 2.60 -15.46 -15.08
C ASP A 191 3.78 -16.38 -15.39
N ILE A 192 3.91 -17.42 -14.61
CA ILE A 192 4.48 -18.64 -15.20
C ILE A 192 3.29 -19.41 -15.73
N THR A 193 3.00 -19.23 -17.01
CA THR A 193 2.01 -20.05 -17.71
C THR A 193 2.41 -21.50 -17.52
N GLY A 194 1.68 -22.23 -16.67
CA GLY A 194 1.92 -23.63 -16.35
C GLY A 194 0.79 -24.52 -16.86
N GLY A 195 0.98 -25.83 -16.73
CA GLY A 195 -0.03 -26.83 -17.09
C GLY A 195 -0.32 -26.90 -18.60
N LEU A 196 -1.57 -27.21 -18.96
CA LEU A 196 -2.00 -27.38 -20.35
C LEU A 196 -1.70 -26.20 -21.28
N PRO A 197 -1.94 -24.94 -20.90
CA PRO A 197 -1.62 -23.80 -21.78
C PRO A 197 -0.14 -23.75 -22.15
N ARG A 198 0.77 -24.01 -21.20
CA ARG A 198 2.21 -24.03 -21.46
C ARG A 198 2.64 -25.20 -22.35
N VAL A 199 2.04 -26.35 -22.12
CA VAL A 199 2.26 -27.55 -22.96
C VAL A 199 1.84 -27.24 -24.40
N THR A 200 0.67 -26.62 -24.60
CA THR A 200 0.18 -26.25 -25.93
C THR A 200 1.11 -25.23 -26.62
N GLU A 201 1.57 -24.19 -25.92
CA GLU A 201 2.54 -23.23 -26.45
C GLU A 201 3.82 -23.92 -26.94
N LEU A 202 4.35 -24.87 -26.15
CA LEU A 202 5.59 -25.57 -26.47
C LEU A 202 5.43 -26.55 -27.65
N PHE A 203 4.34 -27.33 -27.68
CA PHE A 203 4.12 -28.33 -28.73
C PHE A 203 3.66 -27.70 -30.04
N GLU A 204 2.92 -26.61 -30.01
CA GLU A 204 2.47 -25.88 -31.19
C GLU A 204 3.47 -24.81 -31.66
N ALA A 205 4.59 -24.66 -30.92
CA ALA A 205 5.62 -23.63 -31.19
C ALA A 205 5.02 -22.22 -31.35
N ARG A 206 4.03 -21.88 -30.54
CA ARG A 206 3.44 -20.55 -30.51
C ARG A 206 4.36 -19.59 -29.74
N ASN A 207 4.33 -18.30 -30.14
CA ASN A 207 4.99 -17.27 -29.36
C ASN A 207 4.36 -17.21 -27.97
N PRO A 208 5.17 -17.30 -26.88
CA PRO A 208 4.66 -17.22 -25.53
C PRO A 208 4.07 -15.83 -25.24
N SER A 209 3.04 -15.81 -24.39
CA SER A 209 2.40 -14.54 -23.97
C SER A 209 3.39 -13.62 -23.23
N ASN A 210 4.42 -14.23 -22.64
CA ASN A 210 5.46 -13.55 -21.88
C ASN A 210 6.84 -14.07 -22.30
N PRO A 211 7.38 -13.59 -23.46
CA PRO A 211 8.66 -14.05 -23.97
C PRO A 211 9.83 -13.56 -23.10
N ALA A 212 10.87 -14.37 -22.98
CA ALA A 212 12.13 -13.95 -22.40
C ALA A 212 12.76 -12.84 -23.28
N THR A 213 13.36 -11.86 -22.62
CA THR A 213 14.22 -10.88 -23.31
C THR A 213 15.51 -11.57 -23.69
N VAL A 214 15.82 -11.61 -24.96
CA VAL A 214 17.02 -12.24 -25.53
C VAL A 214 17.89 -11.18 -26.16
N ALA A 215 19.20 -11.24 -25.93
CA ALA A 215 20.15 -10.38 -26.64
C ALA A 215 20.26 -10.86 -28.09
N GLU A 216 20.13 -9.92 -29.04
CA GLU A 216 20.29 -10.18 -30.48
C GLU A 216 21.75 -10.09 -30.94
N ILE A 217 22.62 -9.54 -30.10
CA ILE A 217 24.05 -9.36 -30.36
C ILE A 217 24.88 -9.80 -29.16
N ASP A 218 26.12 -10.20 -29.42
CA ASP A 218 27.08 -10.51 -28.36
C ASP A 218 27.55 -9.21 -27.67
N GLY A 219 27.62 -9.23 -26.32
CA GLY A 219 28.04 -8.07 -25.55
C GLY A 219 28.15 -8.35 -24.06
N GLU A 220 28.79 -7.45 -23.33
CA GLU A 220 28.83 -7.45 -21.87
C GLU A 220 27.60 -6.71 -21.32
N VAL A 221 26.93 -7.32 -20.35
CA VAL A 221 25.82 -6.68 -19.63
C VAL A 221 26.39 -5.91 -18.44
N SER A 222 26.23 -4.58 -18.44
CA SER A 222 26.52 -3.73 -17.27
C SER A 222 25.19 -3.39 -16.55
N MET A 223 25.18 -3.52 -15.21
CA MET A 223 24.09 -3.09 -14.33
C MET A 223 24.39 -1.72 -13.73
#